data_9b072c0432cd5986e433662bd74793d5
#
_entry.id   9b072c0432cd5986e433662bd74793d5
#
_cell.length_a   1.000
_cell.length_b   1.000
_cell.length_c   1.000
_cell.angle_alpha   90.00
_cell.angle_beta   90.00
_cell.angle_gamma   90.00
#
_symmetry.space_group_name_H-M   'P 1'
#
loop_
_entity.id
_entity.type
_entity.pdbx_description
1 polymer ?
#
loop_
_entity_poly.entity_id
_entity_poly.type
_entity_poly.pdbx_seq_one_letter_code
_entity_poly.pdbx_strand_id
1 'polypeptide(L)'
;MTRRNTPRISFIGFGEAGQAIASGLRETGIERVAAWDILFPEQPGTKLKEAAESLGVRVASSARDATHETDMIISAVTAASSVDAARSVASDLAGNPYYLDINSVSPGRKQETAKLLGARARYVDVAVIAAIHPARHRTPLLLSGPHAEGISPLLHEMDMQFSVVNPEVGSAAAIKMIRSVMIKGMEALTLECFLAAARAGVLEEVTVSLKNNYPTLDWAKIADYNLERMASHGERRAAEMEESAATLRELGLDPLMVESTVKRQREMGAIGKKESVRETLKSGRAAMLRAINSVSERR
;
A
#
# COMPACT_ATOMS: atom_id res chain seq x y z
N MET A 1 -29.22 11.06 -25.64
CA MET A 1 -28.11 10.88 -24.69
C MET A 1 -27.09 9.97 -25.36
N THR A 2 -26.01 10.52 -25.89
CA THR A 2 -24.90 9.77 -26.46
C THR A 2 -24.30 8.91 -25.36
N ARG A 3 -24.30 7.57 -25.51
CA ARG A 3 -23.57 6.66 -24.62
C ARG A 3 -22.12 7.15 -24.56
N ARG A 4 -21.73 7.79 -23.46
CA ARG A 4 -20.32 8.05 -23.19
C ARG A 4 -19.62 6.70 -23.23
N ASN A 5 -18.59 6.61 -24.05
CA ASN A 5 -17.82 5.38 -24.18
C ASN A 5 -17.04 5.21 -22.87
N THR A 6 -17.57 4.42 -21.93
CA THR A 6 -16.92 4.18 -20.63
C THR A 6 -15.53 3.57 -20.87
N PRO A 7 -14.48 4.02 -20.15
CA PRO A 7 -13.14 3.52 -20.36
C PRO A 7 -13.04 2.02 -20.07
N ARG A 8 -12.14 1.36 -20.78
CA ARG A 8 -11.76 -0.05 -20.53
C ARG A 8 -10.61 -0.05 -19.54
N ILE A 9 -10.83 -0.64 -18.38
CA ILE A 9 -9.87 -0.66 -17.28
C ILE A 9 -9.40 -2.09 -17.05
N SER A 10 -8.09 -2.26 -16.91
CA SER A 10 -7.47 -3.54 -16.61
C SER A 10 -6.68 -3.48 -15.32
N PHE A 11 -6.84 -4.49 -14.48
CA PHE A 11 -6.03 -4.67 -13.29
C PHE A 11 -4.96 -5.73 -13.55
N ILE A 12 -3.71 -5.41 -13.21
CA ILE A 12 -2.62 -6.37 -13.06
C ILE A 12 -2.32 -6.48 -11.57
N GLY A 13 -2.68 -7.65 -11.01
CA GLY A 13 -2.83 -7.86 -9.57
C GLY A 13 -4.25 -7.57 -9.09
N PHE A 14 -4.89 -8.56 -8.45
CA PHE A 14 -6.28 -8.44 -7.98
C PHE A 14 -6.41 -8.84 -6.50
N GLY A 15 -5.40 -8.44 -5.70
CA GLY A 15 -5.44 -8.54 -4.24
C GLY A 15 -6.37 -7.50 -3.60
N GLU A 16 -6.18 -7.23 -2.29
CA GLU A 16 -7.02 -6.31 -1.51
C GLU A 16 -7.24 -4.95 -2.20
N ALA A 17 -6.15 -4.31 -2.66
CA ALA A 17 -6.23 -2.99 -3.27
C ALA A 17 -6.93 -3.02 -4.63
N GLY A 18 -6.62 -4.00 -5.48
CA GLY A 18 -7.27 -4.17 -6.79
C GLY A 18 -8.77 -4.37 -6.65
N GLN A 19 -9.20 -5.28 -5.76
CA GLN A 19 -10.62 -5.54 -5.48
C GLN A 19 -11.34 -4.30 -4.94
N ALA A 20 -10.74 -3.60 -3.97
CA ALA A 20 -11.35 -2.42 -3.38
C ALA A 20 -11.55 -1.29 -4.40
N ILE A 21 -10.53 -1.02 -5.24
CA ILE A 21 -10.65 -0.02 -6.30
C ILE A 21 -11.66 -0.44 -7.35
N ALA A 22 -11.60 -1.69 -7.83
CA ALA A 22 -12.54 -2.21 -8.81
C ALA A 22 -13.99 -2.14 -8.32
N SER A 23 -14.26 -2.53 -7.07
CA SER A 23 -15.58 -2.41 -6.44
C SER A 23 -16.11 -0.98 -6.50
N GLY A 24 -15.28 0.00 -6.12
CA GLY A 24 -15.70 1.39 -6.16
C GLY A 24 -15.92 1.91 -7.58
N LEU A 25 -15.08 1.55 -8.54
CA LEU A 25 -15.24 1.92 -9.95
C LEU A 25 -16.52 1.30 -10.57
N ARG A 26 -16.85 0.07 -10.20
CA ARG A 26 -18.11 -0.56 -10.63
C ARG A 26 -19.35 0.22 -10.14
N GLU A 27 -19.30 0.73 -8.91
CA GLU A 27 -20.37 1.55 -8.34
C GLU A 27 -20.52 2.92 -9.05
N THR A 28 -19.45 3.48 -9.63
CA THR A 28 -19.51 4.70 -10.44
C THR A 28 -19.99 4.46 -11.87
N GLY A 29 -20.34 3.20 -12.24
CA GLY A 29 -20.86 2.85 -13.54
C GLY A 29 -19.81 2.48 -14.58
N ILE A 30 -18.57 2.24 -14.18
CA ILE A 30 -17.54 1.69 -15.07
C ILE A 30 -17.84 0.21 -15.33
N GLU A 31 -18.29 -0.11 -16.53
CA GLU A 31 -18.75 -1.47 -16.87
C GLU A 31 -17.64 -2.38 -17.39
N ARG A 32 -16.67 -1.82 -18.14
CA ARG A 32 -15.64 -2.59 -18.84
C ARG A 32 -14.38 -2.71 -17.99
N VAL A 33 -14.40 -3.67 -17.05
CA VAL A 33 -13.27 -3.95 -16.16
C VAL A 33 -12.79 -5.38 -16.35
N ALA A 34 -11.51 -5.59 -16.56
CA ALA A 34 -10.87 -6.89 -16.59
C ALA A 34 -9.77 -6.96 -15.51
N ALA A 35 -9.45 -8.16 -15.05
CA ALA A 35 -8.36 -8.38 -14.12
C ALA A 35 -7.56 -9.62 -14.48
N TRP A 36 -6.26 -9.54 -14.25
CA TRP A 36 -5.34 -10.66 -14.22
C TRP A 36 -4.56 -10.64 -12.91
N ASP A 37 -4.47 -11.79 -12.29
CA ASP A 37 -3.57 -12.03 -11.16
C ASP A 37 -2.78 -13.31 -11.44
N ILE A 38 -1.49 -13.31 -11.09
CA ILE A 38 -0.61 -14.47 -11.31
C ILE A 38 -1.12 -15.72 -10.57
N LEU A 39 -1.90 -15.54 -9.51
CA LEU A 39 -2.52 -16.62 -8.76
C LEU A 39 -3.78 -17.19 -9.42
N PHE A 40 -4.36 -16.53 -10.42
CA PHE A 40 -5.61 -17.00 -11.04
C PHE A 40 -5.53 -18.44 -11.58
N PRO A 41 -4.45 -18.89 -12.21
CA PRO A 41 -4.34 -20.28 -12.65
C PRO A 41 -4.25 -21.29 -11.50
N GLU A 42 -3.82 -20.83 -10.33
CA GLU A 42 -3.49 -21.68 -9.19
C GLU A 42 -4.69 -21.83 -8.22
N GLN A 43 -4.67 -22.87 -7.38
CA GLN A 43 -5.70 -23.12 -6.37
C GLN A 43 -5.88 -21.93 -5.39
N PRO A 44 -4.81 -21.25 -4.89
CA PRO A 44 -4.97 -20.08 -4.03
C PRO A 44 -5.72 -18.91 -4.69
N GLY A 45 -5.73 -18.85 -6.03
CA GLY A 45 -6.43 -17.81 -6.80
C GLY A 45 -7.93 -18.01 -6.94
N THR A 46 -8.50 -19.15 -6.54
CA THR A 46 -9.95 -19.42 -6.67
C THR A 46 -10.78 -18.33 -6.01
N LYS A 47 -10.45 -17.95 -4.78
CA LYS A 47 -11.16 -16.88 -4.06
C LYS A 47 -11.01 -15.50 -4.73
N LEU A 48 -9.89 -15.25 -5.38
CA LEU A 48 -9.67 -14.00 -6.12
C LEU A 48 -10.53 -13.95 -7.39
N LYS A 49 -10.70 -15.08 -8.08
CA LYS A 49 -11.61 -15.19 -9.24
C LYS A 49 -13.07 -14.98 -8.81
N GLU A 50 -13.51 -15.69 -7.78
CA GLU A 50 -14.85 -15.54 -7.22
C GLU A 50 -15.13 -14.08 -6.83
N ALA A 51 -14.18 -13.40 -6.23
CA ALA A 51 -14.28 -11.98 -5.90
C ALA A 51 -14.38 -11.10 -7.17
N ALA A 52 -13.59 -11.38 -8.22
CA ALA A 52 -13.67 -10.65 -9.48
C ALA A 52 -15.04 -10.83 -10.14
N GLU A 53 -15.52 -12.06 -10.24
CA GLU A 53 -16.81 -12.42 -10.82
C GLU A 53 -17.96 -11.77 -10.05
N SER A 54 -17.93 -11.79 -8.72
CA SER A 54 -18.96 -11.16 -7.87
C SER A 54 -19.04 -9.65 -8.06
N LEU A 55 -17.92 -8.99 -8.44
CA LEU A 55 -17.86 -7.58 -8.76
C LEU A 55 -18.22 -7.28 -10.23
N GLY A 56 -18.52 -8.30 -11.04
CA GLY A 56 -18.72 -8.14 -12.48
C GLY A 56 -17.44 -7.74 -13.23
N VAL A 57 -16.28 -8.14 -12.71
CA VAL A 57 -14.96 -7.95 -13.33
C VAL A 57 -14.62 -9.18 -14.15
N ARG A 58 -14.26 -9.01 -15.42
CA ARG A 58 -13.85 -10.11 -16.29
C ARG A 58 -12.54 -10.72 -15.78
N VAL A 59 -12.56 -12.00 -15.46
CA VAL A 59 -11.35 -12.78 -15.16
C VAL A 59 -10.62 -13.07 -16.47
N ALA A 60 -9.44 -12.50 -16.63
CA ALA A 60 -8.60 -12.71 -17.80
C ALA A 60 -7.79 -14.00 -17.69
N SER A 61 -7.48 -14.62 -18.83
CA SER A 61 -6.67 -15.84 -18.93
C SER A 61 -5.17 -15.59 -18.85
N SER A 62 -4.73 -14.34 -19.05
CA SER A 62 -3.34 -13.90 -18.99
C SER A 62 -3.25 -12.39 -18.80
N ALA A 63 -2.06 -11.88 -18.48
CA ALA A 63 -1.78 -10.43 -18.45
C ALA A 63 -2.05 -9.78 -19.82
N ARG A 64 -1.67 -10.43 -20.91
CA ARG A 64 -1.95 -10.01 -22.30
C ARG A 64 -3.45 -9.93 -22.56
N ASP A 65 -4.21 -10.96 -22.19
CA ASP A 65 -5.67 -10.97 -22.35
C ASP A 65 -6.34 -9.86 -21.53
N ALA A 66 -5.87 -9.62 -20.31
CA ALA A 66 -6.41 -8.53 -19.47
C ALA A 66 -6.22 -7.16 -20.13
N THR A 67 -5.06 -6.91 -20.72
CA THR A 67 -4.66 -5.60 -21.25
C THR A 67 -4.97 -5.41 -22.73
N HIS A 68 -5.58 -6.40 -23.39
CA HIS A 68 -6.01 -6.29 -24.77
C HIS A 68 -7.03 -5.15 -24.94
N GLU A 69 -6.74 -4.20 -25.81
CA GLU A 69 -7.57 -3.02 -26.07
C GLU A 69 -7.95 -2.19 -24.83
N THR A 70 -7.12 -2.13 -23.80
CA THR A 70 -7.38 -1.34 -22.60
C THR A 70 -7.05 0.14 -22.80
N ASP A 71 -7.79 1.04 -22.14
CA ASP A 71 -7.51 2.46 -22.11
C ASP A 71 -6.65 2.85 -20.89
N MET A 72 -6.78 2.06 -19.80
CA MET A 72 -6.05 2.26 -18.55
C MET A 72 -5.75 0.93 -17.85
N ILE A 73 -4.51 0.78 -17.42
CA ILE A 73 -4.03 -0.33 -16.59
C ILE A 73 -3.79 0.19 -15.17
N ILE A 74 -4.27 -0.51 -14.16
CA ILE A 74 -3.94 -0.29 -12.76
C ILE A 74 -3.10 -1.48 -12.29
N SER A 75 -1.82 -1.23 -12.01
CA SER A 75 -0.91 -2.24 -11.45
C SER A 75 -0.99 -2.21 -9.92
N ALA A 76 -1.48 -3.28 -9.32
CA ALA A 76 -1.78 -3.41 -7.90
C ALA A 76 -1.23 -4.74 -7.34
N VAL A 77 0.08 -4.90 -7.40
CA VAL A 77 0.81 -6.10 -6.95
C VAL A 77 1.68 -5.81 -5.72
N THR A 78 2.34 -6.83 -5.19
CA THR A 78 3.34 -6.64 -4.13
C THR A 78 4.56 -5.87 -4.63
N ALA A 79 5.30 -5.22 -3.72
CA ALA A 79 6.52 -4.47 -4.08
C ALA A 79 7.51 -5.34 -4.86
N ALA A 80 7.72 -6.58 -4.42
CA ALA A 80 8.64 -7.54 -5.07
C ALA A 80 8.26 -7.85 -6.52
N SER A 81 6.97 -7.81 -6.86
CA SER A 81 6.45 -8.20 -8.18
C SER A 81 6.21 -7.01 -9.12
N SER A 82 6.49 -5.77 -8.71
CA SER A 82 6.07 -4.57 -9.45
C SER A 82 6.68 -4.48 -10.86
N VAL A 83 7.97 -4.73 -11.00
CA VAL A 83 8.68 -4.69 -12.29
C VAL A 83 8.26 -5.88 -13.18
N ASP A 84 8.10 -7.07 -12.60
CA ASP A 84 7.68 -8.25 -13.34
C ASP A 84 6.24 -8.14 -13.85
N ALA A 85 5.35 -7.51 -13.08
CA ALA A 85 4.00 -7.19 -13.52
C ALA A 85 4.00 -6.27 -14.75
N ALA A 86 4.85 -5.25 -14.77
CA ALA A 86 5.01 -4.40 -15.95
C ALA A 86 5.63 -5.16 -17.13
N ARG A 87 6.63 -6.02 -16.87
CA ARG A 87 7.28 -6.85 -17.90
C ARG A 87 6.28 -7.79 -18.57
N SER A 88 5.34 -8.35 -17.80
CA SER A 88 4.34 -9.30 -18.31
C SER A 88 3.37 -8.70 -19.34
N VAL A 89 3.28 -7.38 -19.43
CA VAL A 89 2.40 -6.68 -20.38
C VAL A 89 3.14 -5.88 -21.43
N ALA A 90 4.40 -5.51 -21.19
CA ALA A 90 5.13 -4.50 -21.97
C ALA A 90 5.23 -4.81 -23.48
N SER A 91 5.35 -6.10 -23.86
CA SER A 91 5.46 -6.50 -25.28
C SER A 91 4.13 -6.44 -26.03
N ASP A 92 3.02 -6.54 -25.33
CA ASP A 92 1.70 -6.74 -25.90
C ASP A 92 0.80 -5.49 -25.84
N LEU A 93 1.30 -4.39 -25.24
CA LEU A 93 0.56 -3.13 -25.18
C LEU A 93 0.37 -2.51 -26.56
N ALA A 94 -0.88 -2.20 -26.88
CA ALA A 94 -1.29 -1.48 -28.08
C ALA A 94 -2.09 -0.23 -27.69
N GLY A 95 -2.08 0.79 -28.55
CA GLY A 95 -2.88 1.99 -28.34
C GLY A 95 -2.36 2.95 -27.26
N ASN A 96 -1.17 2.71 -26.72
CA ASN A 96 -0.53 3.59 -25.73
C ASN A 96 -1.45 3.89 -24.50
N PRO A 97 -1.94 2.86 -23.76
CA PRO A 97 -2.82 3.04 -22.61
C PRO A 97 -2.10 3.79 -21.47
N TYR A 98 -2.86 4.36 -20.54
CA TYR A 98 -2.30 4.77 -19.27
C TYR A 98 -1.91 3.56 -18.43
N TYR A 99 -0.74 3.63 -17.78
CA TYR A 99 -0.28 2.64 -16.81
C TYR A 99 -0.11 3.31 -15.45
N LEU A 100 -1.08 3.10 -14.57
CA LEU A 100 -1.08 3.59 -13.19
C LEU A 100 -0.39 2.57 -12.30
N ASP A 101 0.82 2.88 -11.89
CA ASP A 101 1.58 2.06 -10.96
C ASP A 101 1.26 2.47 -9.52
N ILE A 102 0.32 1.77 -8.85
CA ILE A 102 -0.06 2.04 -7.46
C ILE A 102 0.78 1.24 -6.43
N ASN A 103 1.79 0.50 -6.92
CA ASN A 103 2.63 -0.33 -6.07
C ASN A 103 3.48 0.52 -5.11
N SER A 104 3.62 0.05 -3.87
CA SER A 104 4.39 0.75 -2.85
C SER A 104 5.88 0.38 -2.94
N VAL A 105 6.58 1.02 -3.85
CA VAL A 105 8.01 0.77 -4.17
C VAL A 105 8.81 2.07 -4.16
N SER A 106 10.15 1.95 -4.15
CA SER A 106 11.06 3.10 -4.18
C SER A 106 10.96 3.89 -5.51
N PRO A 107 11.37 5.17 -5.52
CA PRO A 107 11.43 5.98 -6.74
C PRO A 107 12.21 5.32 -7.87
N GLY A 108 13.36 4.70 -7.57
CA GLY A 108 14.18 4.00 -8.55
C GLY A 108 13.43 2.86 -9.25
N ARG A 109 12.63 2.08 -8.50
CA ARG A 109 11.78 1.04 -9.12
C ARG A 109 10.66 1.61 -9.98
N LYS A 110 10.09 2.76 -9.63
CA LYS A 110 9.12 3.46 -10.48
C LYS A 110 9.76 3.89 -11.80
N GLN A 111 10.97 4.45 -11.73
CA GLN A 111 11.74 4.86 -12.91
C GLN A 111 12.14 3.65 -13.78
N GLU A 112 12.54 2.53 -13.17
CA GLU A 112 12.81 1.27 -13.87
C GLU A 112 11.58 0.79 -14.63
N THR A 113 10.42 0.77 -13.98
CA THR A 113 9.14 0.37 -14.61
C THR A 113 8.76 1.30 -15.75
N ALA A 114 8.88 2.62 -15.57
CA ALA A 114 8.61 3.60 -16.62
C ALA A 114 9.53 3.42 -17.83
N LYS A 115 10.82 3.18 -17.59
CA LYS A 115 11.80 2.90 -18.66
C LYS A 115 11.51 1.60 -19.41
N LEU A 116 11.10 0.54 -18.67
CA LEU A 116 10.71 -0.75 -19.26
C LEU A 116 9.52 -0.62 -20.21
N LEU A 117 8.50 0.13 -19.82
CA LEU A 117 7.32 0.36 -20.63
C LEU A 117 7.59 1.32 -21.82
N GLY A 118 8.47 2.31 -21.61
CA GLY A 118 8.85 3.28 -22.64
C GLY A 118 7.64 3.96 -23.26
N ALA A 119 7.67 4.15 -24.59
CA ALA A 119 6.58 4.80 -25.33
C ALA A 119 5.33 3.91 -25.53
N ARG A 120 5.33 2.67 -25.07
CA ARG A 120 4.20 1.75 -25.23
C ARG A 120 3.06 2.02 -24.25
N ALA A 121 3.34 2.77 -23.18
CA ALA A 121 2.31 3.17 -22.21
C ALA A 121 2.59 4.59 -21.70
N ARG A 122 1.53 5.30 -21.36
CA ARG A 122 1.59 6.58 -20.64
C ARG A 122 1.71 6.28 -19.15
N TYR A 123 2.95 6.11 -18.68
CA TYR A 123 3.24 5.75 -17.30
C TYR A 123 2.89 6.88 -16.32
N VAL A 124 2.23 6.54 -15.22
CA VAL A 124 1.92 7.43 -14.10
C VAL A 124 2.36 6.76 -12.80
N ASP A 125 3.29 7.38 -12.09
CA ASP A 125 3.64 6.99 -10.72
C ASP A 125 2.52 7.42 -9.78
N VAL A 126 1.95 6.46 -9.07
CA VAL A 126 0.84 6.69 -8.14
C VAL A 126 1.22 6.20 -6.74
N ALA A 127 1.11 7.08 -5.76
CA ALA A 127 1.26 6.74 -4.35
C ALA A 127 -0.10 6.79 -3.64
N VAL A 128 -0.56 5.65 -3.12
CA VAL A 128 -1.74 5.56 -2.25
C VAL A 128 -1.32 6.01 -0.85
N ILE A 129 -1.86 7.12 -0.35
CA ILE A 129 -1.37 7.79 0.88
C ILE A 129 -2.25 7.56 2.12
N ALA A 130 -3.29 6.76 2.00
CA ALA A 130 -4.16 6.33 3.10
C ALA A 130 -4.47 4.83 2.99
N ALA A 131 -5.17 4.28 4.00
CA ALA A 131 -5.71 2.93 3.90
C ALA A 131 -6.77 2.86 2.81
N ILE A 132 -6.75 1.76 2.02
CA ILE A 132 -7.66 1.62 0.88
C ILE A 132 -9.13 1.51 1.30
N HIS A 133 -9.39 0.94 2.48
CA HIS A 133 -10.71 0.89 3.08
C HIS A 133 -10.88 2.00 4.14
N PRO A 134 -12.07 2.58 4.26
CA PRO A 134 -13.30 2.27 3.51
C PRO A 134 -13.45 3.04 2.18
N ALA A 135 -12.51 3.96 1.85
CA ALA A 135 -12.66 4.91 0.73
C ALA A 135 -12.56 4.26 -0.65
N ARG A 136 -11.91 3.08 -0.78
CA ARG A 136 -11.77 2.30 -2.01
C ARG A 136 -11.15 3.14 -3.16
N HIS A 137 -11.82 3.31 -4.31
CA HIS A 137 -11.35 4.13 -5.43
C HIS A 137 -11.20 5.63 -5.08
N ARG A 138 -11.86 6.10 -4.00
CA ARG A 138 -11.74 7.48 -3.49
C ARG A 138 -10.61 7.65 -2.48
N THR A 139 -9.79 6.62 -2.24
CA THR A 139 -8.62 6.77 -1.39
C THR A 139 -7.68 7.83 -1.99
N PRO A 140 -7.21 8.82 -1.20
CA PRO A 140 -6.36 9.87 -1.70
C PRO A 140 -5.07 9.34 -2.34
N LEU A 141 -4.79 9.82 -3.55
CA LEU A 141 -3.63 9.46 -4.35
C LEU A 141 -2.73 10.67 -4.58
N LEU A 142 -1.42 10.44 -4.64
CA LEU A 142 -0.48 11.38 -5.26
C LEU A 142 -0.07 10.82 -6.61
N LEU A 143 -0.05 11.68 -7.62
CA LEU A 143 0.37 11.32 -8.97
C LEU A 143 1.62 12.09 -9.35
N SER A 144 2.54 11.43 -10.05
CA SER A 144 3.69 12.08 -10.66
C SER A 144 4.05 11.42 -11.99
N GLY A 145 4.92 12.10 -12.74
CA GLY A 145 5.33 11.69 -14.08
C GLY A 145 4.73 12.54 -15.19
N PRO A 146 5.27 12.44 -16.41
CA PRO A 146 4.92 13.33 -17.53
C PRO A 146 3.46 13.18 -18.02
N HIS A 147 2.78 12.13 -17.62
CA HIS A 147 1.39 11.85 -18.02
C HIS A 147 0.37 12.05 -16.89
N ALA A 148 0.81 12.52 -15.70
CA ALA A 148 -0.05 12.68 -14.52
C ALA A 148 -1.16 13.72 -14.74
N GLU A 149 -0.85 14.85 -15.37
CA GLU A 149 -1.85 15.86 -15.70
C GLU A 149 -2.82 15.36 -16.79
N GLY A 150 -2.30 14.63 -17.79
CA GLY A 150 -3.09 14.16 -18.93
C GLY A 150 -4.17 13.13 -18.56
N ILE A 151 -4.00 12.37 -17.46
CA ILE A 151 -5.00 11.41 -16.99
C ILE A 151 -6.05 12.05 -16.08
N SER A 152 -5.79 13.23 -15.52
CA SER A 152 -6.63 13.88 -14.52
C SER A 152 -8.12 13.97 -14.91
N PRO A 153 -8.51 14.33 -16.14
CA PRO A 153 -9.91 14.35 -16.54
C PRO A 153 -10.61 12.98 -16.38
N LEU A 154 -9.90 11.90 -16.76
CA LEU A 154 -10.44 10.55 -16.66
C LEU A 154 -10.61 10.12 -15.21
N LEU A 155 -9.65 10.44 -14.32
CA LEU A 155 -9.75 10.13 -12.89
C LEU A 155 -10.88 10.91 -12.21
N HIS A 156 -11.12 12.16 -12.60
CA HIS A 156 -12.28 12.95 -12.11
C HIS A 156 -13.62 12.34 -12.55
N GLU A 157 -13.72 11.89 -13.81
CA GLU A 157 -14.95 11.20 -14.28
C GLU A 157 -15.23 9.90 -13.50
N MET A 158 -14.19 9.26 -12.97
CA MET A 158 -14.28 8.06 -12.14
C MET A 158 -14.41 8.36 -10.64
N ASP A 159 -14.61 9.62 -10.24
CA ASP A 159 -14.76 10.07 -8.84
C ASP A 159 -13.57 9.64 -7.95
N MET A 160 -12.36 9.59 -8.52
CA MET A 160 -11.13 9.32 -7.80
C MET A 160 -10.56 10.60 -7.18
N GLN A 161 -10.00 10.50 -5.98
CA GLN A 161 -9.36 11.63 -5.30
C GLN A 161 -7.85 11.58 -5.49
N PHE A 162 -7.29 12.66 -6.02
CA PHE A 162 -5.85 12.72 -6.28
C PHE A 162 -5.31 14.15 -6.27
N SER A 163 -3.98 14.25 -6.18
CA SER A 163 -3.23 15.48 -6.41
C SER A 163 -2.03 15.17 -7.29
N VAL A 164 -1.79 15.98 -8.32
CA VAL A 164 -0.57 15.90 -9.12
C VAL A 164 0.51 16.70 -8.41
N VAL A 165 1.67 16.09 -8.17
CA VAL A 165 2.73 16.67 -7.34
C VAL A 165 3.96 17.12 -8.12
N ASN A 166 4.32 16.40 -9.19
CA ASN A 166 5.53 16.70 -9.95
C ASN A 166 5.49 15.96 -11.31
N PRO A 167 6.05 16.51 -12.42
CA PRO A 167 6.15 15.81 -13.69
C PRO A 167 7.23 14.71 -13.73
N GLU A 168 8.05 14.57 -12.69
CA GLU A 168 9.10 13.56 -12.62
C GLU A 168 8.58 12.24 -12.06
N VAL A 169 8.87 11.13 -12.76
CA VAL A 169 8.55 9.77 -12.27
C VAL A 169 9.33 9.46 -10.99
N GLY A 170 8.63 8.98 -9.99
CA GLY A 170 9.18 8.64 -8.68
C GLY A 170 8.91 9.68 -7.60
N SER A 171 8.43 10.90 -7.95
CA SER A 171 8.18 11.95 -6.95
C SER A 171 7.04 11.61 -6.01
N ALA A 172 5.94 11.01 -6.48
CA ALA A 172 4.84 10.56 -5.63
C ALA A 172 5.29 9.42 -4.70
N ALA A 173 6.05 8.47 -5.23
CA ALA A 173 6.66 7.40 -4.44
C ALA A 173 7.62 7.95 -3.39
N ALA A 174 8.50 8.92 -3.73
CA ALA A 174 9.43 9.55 -2.79
C ALA A 174 8.70 10.16 -1.59
N ILE A 175 7.65 10.95 -1.83
CA ILE A 175 6.85 11.55 -0.77
C ILE A 175 6.31 10.47 0.18
N LYS A 176 5.74 9.40 -0.36
CA LYS A 176 5.21 8.29 0.44
C LYS A 176 6.30 7.57 1.24
N MET A 177 7.44 7.23 0.61
CA MET A 177 8.52 6.49 1.24
C MET A 177 9.20 7.30 2.34
N ILE A 178 9.52 8.58 2.09
CA ILE A 178 10.13 9.48 3.07
C ILE A 178 9.17 9.73 4.26
N ARG A 179 7.89 10.00 3.99
CA ARG A 179 6.87 10.12 5.03
C ARG A 179 6.78 8.86 5.91
N SER A 180 6.93 7.69 5.31
CA SER A 180 6.88 6.41 6.03
C SER A 180 7.98 6.26 7.08
N VAL A 181 9.13 6.91 6.91
CA VAL A 181 10.20 6.94 7.91
C VAL A 181 9.66 7.45 9.25
N MET A 182 8.96 8.60 9.23
CA MET A 182 8.37 9.16 10.46
C MET A 182 7.22 8.30 10.98
N ILE A 183 6.25 7.97 10.14
CA ILE A 183 5.02 7.29 10.59
C ILE A 183 5.34 5.94 11.23
N LYS A 184 6.12 5.10 10.55
CA LYS A 184 6.44 3.76 11.04
C LYS A 184 7.62 3.74 12.03
N GLY A 185 8.49 4.74 11.96
CA GLY A 185 9.50 4.98 12.98
C GLY A 185 8.87 5.31 14.33
N MET A 186 7.87 6.20 14.35
CA MET A 186 7.11 6.50 15.57
C MET A 186 6.38 5.27 16.12
N GLU A 187 5.83 4.39 15.26
CA GLU A 187 5.24 3.14 15.70
C GLU A 187 6.26 2.26 16.43
N ALA A 188 7.44 2.08 15.86
CA ALA A 188 8.51 1.27 16.44
C ALA A 188 9.00 1.83 17.77
N LEU A 189 9.24 3.14 17.85
CA LEU A 189 9.64 3.82 19.09
C LEU A 189 8.55 3.75 20.17
N THR A 190 7.29 3.93 19.78
CA THR A 190 6.15 3.82 20.71
C THR A 190 6.07 2.42 21.32
N LEU A 191 6.18 1.38 20.49
CA LEU A 191 6.20 0.00 20.98
C LEU A 191 7.31 -0.22 21.99
N GLU A 192 8.53 0.17 21.68
CA GLU A 192 9.71 -0.06 22.52
C GLU A 192 9.60 0.68 23.86
N CYS A 193 9.19 1.95 23.82
CA CYS A 193 8.98 2.78 25.00
C CYS A 193 7.88 2.18 25.93
N PHE A 194 6.73 1.84 25.38
CA PHE A 194 5.59 1.38 26.16
C PHE A 194 5.77 -0.07 26.68
N LEU A 195 6.48 -0.92 25.92
CA LEU A 195 6.88 -2.25 26.44
C LEU A 195 7.84 -2.13 27.63
N ALA A 196 8.87 -1.26 27.51
CA ALA A 196 9.82 -1.04 28.58
C ALA A 196 9.11 -0.46 29.82
N ALA A 197 8.26 0.55 29.66
CA ALA A 197 7.49 1.15 30.74
C ALA A 197 6.55 0.14 31.43
N ALA A 198 5.89 -0.74 30.66
CA ALA A 198 5.05 -1.80 31.20
C ALA A 198 5.85 -2.83 32.00
N ARG A 199 7.05 -3.21 31.53
CA ARG A 199 7.95 -4.14 32.25
C ARG A 199 8.50 -3.53 33.54
N ALA A 200 8.81 -2.24 33.50
CA ALA A 200 9.30 -1.49 34.68
C ALA A 200 8.19 -1.12 35.67
N GLY A 201 6.91 -1.33 35.33
CA GLY A 201 5.77 -0.96 36.18
C GLY A 201 5.49 0.53 36.28
N VAL A 202 5.98 1.35 35.31
CA VAL A 202 5.90 2.83 35.28
C VAL A 202 5.16 3.36 34.05
N LEU A 203 4.20 2.60 33.56
CA LEU A 203 3.51 2.91 32.29
C LEU A 203 2.74 4.24 32.34
N GLU A 204 2.10 4.52 33.47
CA GLU A 204 1.30 5.74 33.62
C GLU A 204 2.20 6.97 33.76
N GLU A 205 3.27 6.88 34.56
CA GLU A 205 4.24 7.95 34.76
C GLU A 205 4.93 8.35 33.45
N VAL A 206 5.31 7.37 32.64
CA VAL A 206 5.89 7.62 31.31
C VAL A 206 4.86 8.30 30.40
N THR A 207 3.61 7.84 30.41
CA THR A 207 2.53 8.42 29.59
C THR A 207 2.29 9.88 29.96
N VAL A 208 2.23 10.20 31.26
CA VAL A 208 2.08 11.58 31.77
C VAL A 208 3.29 12.43 31.40
N SER A 209 4.51 11.91 31.56
CA SER A 209 5.74 12.65 31.21
C SER A 209 5.80 13.00 29.73
N LEU A 210 5.45 12.06 28.84
CA LEU A 210 5.38 12.31 27.40
C LEU A 210 4.31 13.38 27.05
N LYS A 211 3.15 13.35 27.73
CA LYS A 211 2.11 14.36 27.54
C LYS A 211 2.58 15.75 27.96
N ASN A 212 3.38 15.87 29.02
CA ASN A 212 3.93 17.16 29.46
C ASN A 212 4.90 17.74 28.44
N ASN A 213 5.73 16.90 27.77
CA ASN A 213 6.65 17.33 26.74
C ASN A 213 5.94 17.65 25.40
N TYR A 214 4.86 16.94 25.09
CA TYR A 214 4.10 17.07 23.85
C TYR A 214 2.60 17.17 24.16
N PRO A 215 2.13 18.30 24.71
CA PRO A 215 0.76 18.43 25.27
C PRO A 215 -0.35 18.30 24.22
N THR A 216 -0.06 18.48 22.94
CA THR A 216 -1.02 18.32 21.85
C THR A 216 -1.21 16.87 21.39
N LEU A 217 -0.35 15.94 21.86
CA LEU A 217 -0.40 14.54 21.48
C LEU A 217 -1.09 13.70 22.58
N ASP A 218 -2.08 12.94 22.17
CA ASP A 218 -2.69 11.91 23.01
C ASP A 218 -1.87 10.62 22.90
N TRP A 219 -0.83 10.51 23.74
CA TRP A 219 0.08 9.37 23.72
C TRP A 219 -0.60 8.06 24.03
N ALA A 220 -1.66 8.05 24.85
CA ALA A 220 -2.45 6.89 25.13
C ALA A 220 -3.10 6.34 23.86
N LYS A 221 -3.79 7.22 23.13
CA LYS A 221 -4.45 6.88 21.86
C LYS A 221 -3.45 6.52 20.76
N ILE A 222 -2.32 7.23 20.68
CA ILE A 222 -1.25 6.95 19.74
C ILE A 222 -0.68 5.56 19.99
N ALA A 223 -0.43 5.19 21.26
CA ALA A 223 0.09 3.88 21.61
C ALA A 223 -0.91 2.76 21.27
N ASP A 224 -2.18 2.92 21.59
CA ASP A 224 -3.23 1.95 21.25
C ASP A 224 -3.25 1.70 19.72
N TYR A 225 -3.25 2.77 18.93
CA TYR A 225 -3.24 2.68 17.47
C TYR A 225 -1.96 2.03 16.93
N ASN A 226 -0.78 2.47 17.40
CA ASN A 226 0.51 1.98 16.89
C ASN A 226 0.72 0.50 17.20
N LEU A 227 0.42 0.07 18.43
CA LEU A 227 0.53 -1.33 18.84
C LEU A 227 -0.37 -2.24 18.02
N GLU A 228 -1.64 -1.84 17.82
CA GLU A 228 -2.60 -2.59 17.01
C GLU A 228 -2.12 -2.71 15.56
N ARG A 229 -1.69 -1.59 14.95
CA ARG A 229 -1.22 -1.55 13.56
C ARG A 229 0.01 -2.42 13.33
N MET A 230 0.95 -2.43 14.26
CA MET A 230 2.16 -3.25 14.16
C MET A 230 1.84 -4.74 14.30
N ALA A 231 0.97 -5.11 15.25
CA ALA A 231 0.57 -6.50 15.45
C ALA A 231 -0.25 -7.04 14.27
N SER A 232 -1.19 -6.26 13.74
CA SER A 232 -2.08 -6.69 12.66
C SER A 232 -1.41 -6.70 11.27
N HIS A 233 -0.44 -5.79 11.03
CA HIS A 233 0.08 -5.53 9.68
C HIS A 233 1.61 -5.49 9.60
N GLY A 234 2.34 -5.88 10.63
CA GLY A 234 3.79 -5.69 10.75
C GLY A 234 4.60 -6.26 9.58
N GLU A 235 4.26 -7.45 9.08
CA GLU A 235 4.95 -8.05 7.92
C GLU A 235 4.87 -7.16 6.66
N ARG A 236 3.66 -6.71 6.31
CA ARG A 236 3.46 -5.82 5.17
C ARG A 236 4.16 -4.48 5.38
N ARG A 237 4.10 -3.94 6.61
CA ARG A 237 4.72 -2.67 6.98
C ARG A 237 6.24 -2.76 6.96
N ALA A 238 6.82 -3.91 7.30
CA ALA A 238 8.26 -4.18 7.17
C ALA A 238 8.68 -4.11 5.70
N ALA A 239 7.96 -4.77 4.80
CA ALA A 239 8.24 -4.71 3.36
C ALA A 239 8.14 -3.28 2.80
N GLU A 240 7.14 -2.49 3.24
CA GLU A 240 7.03 -1.09 2.86
C GLU A 240 8.22 -0.24 3.40
N MET A 241 8.77 -0.58 4.58
CA MET A 241 9.95 0.09 5.13
C MET A 241 11.24 -0.33 4.43
N GLU A 242 11.34 -1.54 3.87
CA GLU A 242 12.45 -1.93 2.99
C GLU A 242 12.53 -1.03 1.75
N GLU A 243 11.39 -0.68 1.16
CA GLU A 243 11.34 0.28 0.04
C GLU A 243 11.69 1.71 0.50
N SER A 244 11.34 2.08 1.73
CA SER A 244 11.79 3.35 2.32
C SER A 244 13.31 3.37 2.55
N ALA A 245 13.91 2.24 2.98
CA ALA A 245 15.36 2.11 3.11
C ALA A 245 16.07 2.22 1.74
N ALA A 246 15.52 1.56 0.71
CA ALA A 246 16.02 1.70 -0.67
C ALA A 246 15.96 3.17 -1.13
N THR A 247 14.86 3.87 -0.87
CA THR A 247 14.71 5.29 -1.18
C THR A 247 15.79 6.16 -0.51
N LEU A 248 16.09 5.91 0.77
CA LEU A 248 17.16 6.68 1.46
C LEU A 248 18.53 6.40 0.84
N ARG A 249 18.83 5.15 0.48
CA ARG A 249 20.08 4.80 -0.21
C ARG A 249 20.19 5.45 -1.60
N GLU A 250 19.09 5.49 -2.36
CA GLU A 250 19.01 6.20 -3.66
C GLU A 250 19.35 7.71 -3.48
N LEU A 251 19.03 8.28 -2.30
CA LEU A 251 19.36 9.67 -1.93
C LEU A 251 20.74 9.84 -1.29
N GLY A 252 21.55 8.77 -1.19
CA GLY A 252 22.87 8.80 -0.56
C GLY A 252 22.86 8.86 0.97
N LEU A 253 21.73 8.50 1.60
CA LEU A 253 21.59 8.49 3.06
C LEU A 253 21.68 7.06 3.62
N ASP A 254 22.32 6.90 4.78
CA ASP A 254 22.34 5.64 5.52
C ASP A 254 20.99 5.43 6.25
N PRO A 255 20.25 4.34 5.99
CA PRO A 255 18.92 4.11 6.55
C PRO A 255 18.92 3.48 7.94
N LEU A 256 19.81 3.85 8.86
CA LEU A 256 19.99 3.25 10.19
C LEU A 256 18.67 3.03 10.96
N MET A 257 17.88 4.09 11.14
CA MET A 257 16.63 4.02 11.88
C MET A 257 15.56 3.24 11.11
N VAL A 258 15.58 3.33 9.78
CA VAL A 258 14.62 2.64 8.91
C VAL A 258 14.85 1.14 8.95
N GLU A 259 16.11 0.66 8.90
CA GLU A 259 16.44 -0.76 9.01
C GLU A 259 16.08 -1.35 10.39
N SER A 260 16.27 -0.56 11.45
CA SER A 260 15.81 -0.95 12.79
C SER A 260 14.28 -1.02 12.86
N THR A 261 13.60 -0.10 12.20
CA THR A 261 12.13 -0.11 12.09
C THR A 261 11.64 -1.33 11.30
N VAL A 262 12.30 -1.74 10.21
CA VAL A 262 12.00 -2.98 9.46
C VAL A 262 12.03 -4.18 10.39
N LYS A 263 13.09 -4.33 11.18
CA LYS A 263 13.24 -5.45 12.13
C LYS A 263 12.11 -5.46 13.16
N ARG A 264 11.81 -4.30 13.74
CA ARG A 264 10.75 -4.17 14.76
C ARG A 264 9.35 -4.44 14.20
N GLN A 265 9.04 -3.96 13.00
CA GLN A 265 7.77 -4.22 12.34
C GLN A 265 7.60 -5.73 12.03
N ARG A 266 8.65 -6.38 11.52
CA ARG A 266 8.63 -7.82 11.23
C ARG A 266 8.45 -8.66 12.50
N GLU A 267 9.17 -8.32 13.56
CA GLU A 267 9.03 -8.98 14.87
C GLU A 267 7.58 -8.88 15.37
N MET A 268 7.01 -7.68 15.36
CA MET A 268 5.64 -7.47 15.80
C MET A 268 4.61 -8.17 14.93
N GLY A 269 4.80 -8.21 13.61
CA GLY A 269 3.96 -8.97 12.70
C GLY A 269 3.96 -10.48 13.00
N ALA A 270 5.12 -11.03 13.38
CA ALA A 270 5.23 -12.43 13.80
C ALA A 270 4.56 -12.67 15.17
N ILE A 271 4.76 -11.76 16.13
CA ILE A 271 4.12 -11.82 17.47
C ILE A 271 2.60 -11.69 17.34
N GLY A 272 2.11 -10.79 16.51
CA GLY A 272 0.68 -10.53 16.31
C GLY A 272 -0.11 -11.71 15.71
N LYS A 273 0.58 -12.66 15.05
CA LYS A 273 -0.04 -13.91 14.56
C LYS A 273 -0.36 -14.91 15.69
N LYS A 274 0.25 -14.74 16.88
CA LYS A 274 -0.01 -15.62 18.02
C LYS A 274 -1.39 -15.35 18.61
N GLU A 275 -2.14 -16.40 18.88
CA GLU A 275 -3.52 -16.33 19.34
C GLU A 275 -3.67 -15.44 20.58
N SER A 276 -2.80 -15.64 21.59
CA SER A 276 -2.81 -14.85 22.82
C SER A 276 -2.65 -13.34 22.64
N VAL A 277 -1.98 -12.90 21.56
CA VAL A 277 -1.84 -11.48 21.20
C VAL A 277 -3.02 -11.03 20.36
N ARG A 278 -3.43 -11.84 19.38
CA ARG A 278 -4.54 -11.53 18.47
C ARG A 278 -5.85 -11.27 19.21
N GLU A 279 -6.13 -12.03 20.27
CA GLU A 279 -7.31 -11.85 21.12
C GLU A 279 -7.31 -10.52 21.89
N THR A 280 -6.15 -9.90 22.09
CA THR A 280 -6.03 -8.63 22.82
C THR A 280 -6.05 -7.39 21.92
N LEU A 281 -6.08 -7.53 20.59
CA LEU A 281 -6.02 -6.41 19.63
C LEU A 281 -7.09 -5.33 19.89
N LYS A 282 -8.25 -5.70 20.40
CA LYS A 282 -9.37 -4.80 20.73
C LYS A 282 -9.54 -4.53 22.24
N SER A 283 -8.63 -5.06 23.06
CA SER A 283 -8.75 -5.01 24.53
C SER A 283 -7.95 -3.86 25.17
N GLY A 284 -7.41 -2.95 24.34
CA GLY A 284 -6.59 -1.82 24.78
C GLY A 284 -5.13 -2.18 25.08
N ARG A 285 -4.26 -1.13 25.16
CA ARG A 285 -2.81 -1.31 25.22
C ARG A 285 -2.31 -2.13 26.41
N ALA A 286 -2.93 -2.00 27.60
CA ALA A 286 -2.46 -2.72 28.79
C ALA A 286 -2.59 -4.24 28.62
N ALA A 287 -3.68 -4.73 28.04
CA ALA A 287 -3.87 -6.14 27.75
C ALA A 287 -2.88 -6.61 26.66
N MET A 288 -2.74 -5.83 25.61
CA MET A 288 -1.82 -6.13 24.50
C MET A 288 -0.36 -6.15 24.96
N LEU A 289 0.10 -5.18 25.75
CA LEU A 289 1.45 -5.14 26.30
C LEU A 289 1.76 -6.35 27.18
N ARG A 290 0.80 -6.77 28.04
CA ARG A 290 0.95 -8.01 28.82
C ARG A 290 1.10 -9.23 27.94
N ALA A 291 0.26 -9.37 26.92
CA ALA A 291 0.31 -10.50 25.99
C ALA A 291 1.63 -10.53 25.21
N ILE A 292 2.11 -9.39 24.69
CA ILE A 292 3.39 -9.26 23.99
C ILE A 292 4.54 -9.63 24.92
N ASN A 293 4.57 -9.12 26.16
CA ASN A 293 5.59 -9.43 27.15
C ASN A 293 5.67 -10.92 27.44
N SER A 294 4.53 -11.59 27.69
CA SER A 294 4.49 -13.03 27.96
C SER A 294 5.04 -13.90 26.82
N VAL A 295 4.89 -13.42 25.58
CA VAL A 295 5.44 -14.09 24.37
C VAL A 295 6.94 -13.84 24.23
N SER A 296 7.42 -12.64 24.57
CA SER A 296 8.83 -12.23 24.43
C SER A 296 9.73 -12.86 25.52
N GLU A 297 9.20 -13.14 26.70
CA GLU A 297 9.94 -13.80 27.80
C GLU A 297 10.21 -15.29 27.57
N ARG A 298 9.53 -15.92 26.62
CA ARG A 298 9.70 -17.33 26.25
C ARG A 298 10.73 -17.56 25.14
N ARG A 299 11.45 -16.51 24.73
CA ARG A 299 12.57 -16.54 23.77
C ARG A 299 13.90 -16.43 24.51
#